data_a22510a604d545f6ebdac8ebe8dc563e
#
_entry.id   a22510a604d545f6ebdac8ebe8dc563e
#
_cell.length_a   1.000
_cell.length_b   1.000
_cell.length_c   1.000
_cell.angle_alpha   90.00
_cell.angle_beta   90.00
_cell.angle_gamma   90.00
#
_symmetry.space_group_name_H-M   'P 1'
#
loop_
_entity.id
_entity.type
_entity.pdbx_description
1 polymer ?
#
loop_
_entity_poly.entity_id
_entity_poly.type
_entity_poly.pdbx_seq_one_letter_code
_entity_poly.pdbx_strand_id
1 'polypeptide(L)'
;MRQPESYRGALETALRRENIPFYWDERADISAEPLSVLLLTAVQIAAEGYRTDRLLTLMKTGLCGFSVHSAALLENYAALWNIRGEQWEQPWTMNPAGLTVRADEETDRQLSYLNLLRGRLIKPLKALRRILRGPAPGETLARALWDYLSAVRAGLQFRLRLRQLQQIGEWDAADRQSQLWDSWMSLLDTLAS
;
A
#
# COMPACT_ATOMS: atom_id res chain seq x y z
N MET A 1 -29.51 15.65 18.15
CA MET A 1 -29.66 14.36 17.45
C MET A 1 -28.79 13.35 18.14
N ARG A 2 -29.34 12.24 18.64
CA ARG A 2 -28.56 11.16 19.25
C ARG A 2 -27.83 10.42 18.13
N GLN A 3 -26.52 10.20 18.30
CA GLN A 3 -25.69 9.52 17.31
C GLN A 3 -26.13 8.05 17.17
N PRO A 4 -26.58 7.60 15.98
CA PRO A 4 -27.04 6.22 15.77
C PRO A 4 -25.95 5.18 16.03
N GLU A 5 -24.68 5.60 15.86
CA GLU A 5 -23.47 4.77 16.02
C GLU A 5 -23.29 4.20 17.43
N SER A 6 -23.75 4.92 18.49
CA SER A 6 -23.61 4.46 19.87
C SER A 6 -24.49 3.23 20.22
N TYR A 7 -25.52 2.95 19.43
CA TYR A 7 -26.43 1.83 19.65
C TYR A 7 -26.26 0.69 18.64
N ARG A 8 -25.39 0.88 17.66
CA ARG A 8 -25.19 -0.05 16.55
C ARG A 8 -24.92 -1.48 17.01
N GLY A 9 -23.91 -1.70 17.84
CA GLY A 9 -23.52 -3.04 18.26
C GLY A 9 -24.64 -3.78 19.01
N ALA A 10 -25.40 -3.06 19.82
CA ALA A 10 -26.56 -3.62 20.53
C ALA A 10 -27.68 -3.98 19.55
N LEU A 11 -27.94 -3.11 18.58
CA LEU A 11 -29.00 -3.31 17.58
C LEU A 11 -28.64 -4.44 16.60
N GLU A 12 -27.42 -4.50 16.11
CA GLU A 12 -26.93 -5.63 15.28
C GLU A 12 -27.04 -6.98 16.02
N THR A 13 -26.65 -7.01 17.27
CA THR A 13 -26.74 -8.21 18.10
C THR A 13 -28.20 -8.65 18.27
N ALA A 14 -29.10 -7.70 18.51
CA ALA A 14 -30.53 -7.98 18.66
C ALA A 14 -31.15 -8.48 17.33
N LEU A 15 -30.87 -7.81 16.22
CA LEU A 15 -31.40 -8.18 14.90
C LEU A 15 -30.88 -9.55 14.44
N ARG A 16 -29.59 -9.84 14.66
CA ARG A 16 -29.01 -11.19 14.36
C ARG A 16 -29.64 -12.29 15.22
N ARG A 17 -29.89 -12.02 16.49
CA ARG A 17 -30.53 -12.96 17.39
C ARG A 17 -31.94 -13.35 16.94
N GLU A 18 -32.68 -12.38 16.40
CA GLU A 18 -34.06 -12.59 15.93
C GLU A 18 -34.12 -12.99 14.43
N ASN A 19 -32.96 -13.26 13.79
CA ASN A 19 -32.84 -13.56 12.35
C ASN A 19 -33.52 -12.51 11.44
N ILE A 20 -33.53 -11.24 11.83
CA ILE A 20 -34.09 -10.16 11.05
C ILE A 20 -32.99 -9.67 10.10
N PRO A 21 -33.19 -9.75 8.76
CA PRO A 21 -32.24 -9.17 7.82
C PRO A 21 -32.22 -7.65 7.96
N PHE A 22 -31.04 -7.08 8.04
CA PHE A 22 -30.87 -5.63 8.16
C PHE A 22 -29.76 -5.17 7.22
N TYR A 23 -29.86 -3.93 6.80
CA TYR A 23 -28.84 -3.23 6.05
C TYR A 23 -28.51 -1.91 6.77
N TRP A 24 -27.22 -1.66 6.94
CA TRP A 24 -26.73 -0.38 7.43
C TRP A 24 -26.23 0.46 6.26
N ASP A 25 -26.91 1.56 6.00
CA ASP A 25 -26.40 2.58 5.08
C ASP A 25 -25.32 3.39 5.80
N GLU A 26 -24.10 2.92 5.73
CA GLU A 26 -22.94 3.56 6.37
C GLU A 26 -21.99 4.10 5.31
N ARG A 27 -21.63 5.36 5.48
CA ARG A 27 -20.49 5.91 4.75
C ARG A 27 -19.21 5.31 5.32
N ALA A 28 -18.73 4.24 4.74
CA ALA A 28 -17.45 3.66 5.12
C ALA A 28 -16.34 4.68 4.84
N ASP A 29 -15.45 4.90 5.82
CA ASP A 29 -14.20 5.63 5.55
C ASP A 29 -13.29 4.76 4.68
N ILE A 30 -13.30 5.05 3.39
CA ILE A 30 -12.49 4.32 2.42
C ILE A 30 -11.00 4.69 2.50
N SER A 31 -10.63 5.72 3.26
CA SER A 31 -9.24 6.20 3.33
C SER A 31 -8.30 5.21 4.01
N ALA A 32 -8.83 4.37 4.92
CA ALA A 32 -8.09 3.32 5.61
C ALA A 32 -7.97 2.01 4.82
N GLU A 33 -8.70 1.87 3.73
CA GLU A 33 -8.67 0.66 2.91
C GLU A 33 -7.33 0.52 2.16
N PRO A 34 -6.78 -0.70 2.03
CA PRO A 34 -5.44 -0.92 1.51
C PRO A 34 -5.15 -0.30 0.14
N LEU A 35 -6.13 -0.28 -0.77
CA LEU A 35 -5.97 0.34 -2.08
C LEU A 35 -5.89 1.86 -2.00
N SER A 36 -6.74 2.47 -1.17
CA SER A 36 -6.70 3.91 -0.92
C SER A 36 -5.39 4.32 -0.25
N VAL A 37 -4.96 3.57 0.78
CA VAL A 37 -3.66 3.79 1.43
C VAL A 37 -2.52 3.68 0.42
N LEU A 38 -2.53 2.66 -0.45
CA LEU A 38 -1.51 2.49 -1.49
C LEU A 38 -1.42 3.71 -2.40
N LEU A 39 -2.55 4.13 -2.99
CA LEU A 39 -2.60 5.24 -3.95
C LEU A 39 -2.26 6.58 -3.30
N LEU A 40 -2.90 6.91 -2.18
CA LEU A 40 -2.67 8.17 -1.48
C LEU A 40 -1.24 8.29 -0.97
N THR A 41 -0.69 7.21 -0.41
CA THR A 41 0.70 7.19 0.07
C THR A 41 1.68 7.30 -1.10
N ALA A 42 1.42 6.64 -2.23
CA ALA A 42 2.28 6.76 -3.41
C ALA A 42 2.31 8.20 -3.94
N VAL A 43 1.15 8.88 -4.01
CA VAL A 43 1.06 10.30 -4.39
C VAL A 43 1.81 11.18 -3.40
N GLN A 44 1.64 10.96 -2.09
CA GLN A 44 2.35 11.70 -1.05
C GLN A 44 3.87 11.52 -1.15
N ILE A 45 4.36 10.29 -1.37
CA ILE A 45 5.79 10.03 -1.58
C ILE A 45 6.29 10.75 -2.84
N ALA A 46 5.51 10.72 -3.91
CA ALA A 46 5.88 11.41 -5.15
C ALA A 46 5.97 12.92 -4.96
N ALA A 47 5.07 13.54 -4.21
CA ALA A 47 5.04 14.97 -3.94
C ALA A 47 6.11 15.41 -2.93
N GLU A 48 6.22 14.72 -1.80
CA GLU A 48 6.98 15.18 -0.62
C GLU A 48 8.33 14.47 -0.44
N GLY A 49 8.58 13.36 -1.14
CA GLY A 49 9.82 12.59 -1.07
C GLY A 49 9.72 11.28 -0.28
N TYR A 50 10.84 10.58 -0.21
CA TYR A 50 10.93 9.22 0.34
C TYR A 50 11.03 9.22 1.86
N ARG A 51 9.93 9.53 2.54
CA ARG A 51 9.86 9.33 3.99
C ARG A 51 9.78 7.85 4.30
N THR A 52 10.64 7.38 5.21
CA THR A 52 10.74 5.95 5.56
C THR A 52 9.42 5.40 6.11
N ASP A 53 8.73 6.16 6.99
CA ASP A 53 7.43 5.78 7.54
C ASP A 53 6.37 5.54 6.44
N ARG A 54 6.33 6.38 5.41
CA ARG A 54 5.41 6.23 4.28
C ARG A 54 5.75 5.05 3.39
N LEU A 55 7.04 4.83 3.13
CA LEU A 55 7.49 3.66 2.37
C LEU A 55 7.11 2.36 3.07
N LEU A 56 7.25 2.31 4.40
CA LEU A 56 6.82 1.18 5.21
C LEU A 56 5.30 0.98 5.17
N THR A 57 4.53 2.07 5.33
CA THR A 57 3.07 2.04 5.20
C THR A 57 2.65 1.46 3.87
N LEU A 58 3.25 1.92 2.77
CA LEU A 58 2.98 1.47 1.42
C LEU A 58 3.25 -0.04 1.25
N MET A 59 4.38 -0.55 1.75
CA MET A 59 4.70 -1.99 1.71
C MET A 59 3.71 -2.82 2.54
N LYS A 60 3.28 -2.31 3.70
CA LYS A 60 2.35 -2.98 4.62
C LYS A 60 0.91 -3.05 4.09
N THR A 61 0.56 -2.36 2.99
CA THR A 61 -0.73 -2.55 2.31
C THR A 61 -0.92 -3.96 1.75
N GLY A 62 0.17 -4.69 1.50
CA GLY A 62 0.16 -5.98 0.83
C GLY A 62 -0.09 -5.91 -0.69
N LEU A 63 -0.35 -4.72 -1.26
CA LEU A 63 -0.71 -4.55 -2.66
C LEU A 63 0.49 -4.25 -3.60
N CYS A 64 1.68 -3.99 -3.06
CA CYS A 64 2.89 -3.76 -3.86
C CYS A 64 3.81 -4.99 -3.95
N GLY A 65 3.30 -6.17 -3.65
CA GLY A 65 4.01 -7.45 -3.85
C GLY A 65 5.19 -7.69 -2.91
N PHE A 66 5.21 -7.02 -1.75
CA PHE A 66 6.16 -7.30 -0.68
C PHE A 66 5.55 -8.27 0.33
N SER A 67 6.30 -9.31 0.68
CA SER A 67 5.97 -10.14 1.84
C SER A 67 6.27 -9.38 3.13
N VAL A 68 5.64 -9.79 4.24
CA VAL A 68 5.94 -9.26 5.58
C VAL A 68 7.44 -9.36 5.87
N HIS A 69 8.06 -10.49 5.51
CA HIS A 69 9.50 -10.70 5.68
C HIS A 69 10.34 -9.70 4.88
N SER A 70 10.04 -9.50 3.59
CA SER A 70 10.77 -8.54 2.75
C SER A 70 10.62 -7.09 3.24
N ALA A 71 9.43 -6.74 3.72
CA ALA A 71 9.19 -5.42 4.31
C ALA A 71 10.01 -5.23 5.60
N ALA A 72 10.03 -6.25 6.48
CA ALA A 72 10.80 -6.23 7.72
C ALA A 72 12.32 -6.12 7.46
N LEU A 73 12.85 -6.79 6.44
CA LEU A 73 14.26 -6.68 6.07
C LEU A 73 14.63 -5.24 5.67
N LEU A 74 13.80 -4.59 4.84
CA LEU A 74 14.02 -3.19 4.47
C LEU A 74 13.87 -2.24 5.66
N GLU A 75 12.85 -2.48 6.52
CA GLU A 75 12.62 -1.70 7.73
C GLU A 75 13.82 -1.77 8.69
N ASN A 76 14.31 -2.99 8.97
CA ASN A 76 15.45 -3.21 9.85
C ASN A 76 16.72 -2.55 9.31
N TYR A 77 17.02 -2.71 8.02
CA TYR A 77 18.19 -2.07 7.42
C TYR A 77 18.08 -0.54 7.46
N ALA A 78 16.91 0.00 7.11
CA ALA A 78 16.68 1.44 7.13
C ALA A 78 16.79 2.03 8.55
N ALA A 79 16.31 1.30 9.56
CA ALA A 79 16.47 1.68 10.97
C ALA A 79 17.93 1.61 11.43
N LEU A 80 18.62 0.50 11.13
CA LEU A 80 20.03 0.28 11.52
C LEU A 80 20.95 1.38 11.00
N TRP A 81 20.77 1.78 9.74
CA TRP A 81 21.62 2.75 9.05
C TRP A 81 21.00 4.13 8.92
N ASN A 82 19.86 4.37 9.60
CA ASN A 82 19.13 5.64 9.59
C ASN A 82 18.88 6.18 8.17
N ILE A 83 18.48 5.30 7.27
CA ILE A 83 18.20 5.62 5.87
C ILE A 83 16.99 6.56 5.76
N ARG A 84 17.18 7.71 5.13
CA ARG A 84 16.15 8.76 5.00
C ARG A 84 16.19 9.44 3.63
N GLY A 85 15.05 9.92 3.18
CA GLY A 85 14.95 10.77 2.00
C GLY A 85 15.59 10.14 0.76
N GLU A 86 16.42 10.89 0.07
CA GLU A 86 17.05 10.49 -1.20
C GLU A 86 18.03 9.30 -1.07
N GLN A 87 18.43 8.92 0.16
CA GLN A 87 19.22 7.71 0.38
C GLN A 87 18.50 6.44 -0.05
N TRP A 88 17.17 6.46 -0.14
CA TRP A 88 16.38 5.38 -0.70
C TRP A 88 16.60 5.19 -2.21
N GLU A 89 17.01 6.23 -2.94
CA GLU A 89 17.32 6.13 -4.38
C GLU A 89 18.71 5.55 -4.65
N GLN A 90 19.63 5.67 -3.69
CA GLN A 90 21.03 5.25 -3.85
C GLN A 90 21.21 3.77 -3.49
N PRO A 91 22.12 3.06 -4.15
CA PRO A 91 22.52 1.73 -3.69
C PRO A 91 23.03 1.77 -2.25
N TRP A 92 22.60 0.84 -1.44
CA TRP A 92 23.07 0.68 -0.07
C TRP A 92 24.38 -0.11 -0.06
N THR A 93 25.32 0.29 0.78
CA THR A 93 26.68 -0.26 0.83
C THR A 93 27.12 -0.69 2.22
N MET A 94 26.31 -0.38 3.26
CA MET A 94 26.64 -0.68 4.63
C MET A 94 26.34 -2.14 4.96
N ASN A 95 27.11 -2.73 5.88
CA ASN A 95 26.95 -4.13 6.27
C ASN A 95 25.57 -4.39 6.90
N PRO A 96 24.73 -5.29 6.37
CA PRO A 96 23.42 -5.61 6.93
C PRO A 96 23.45 -6.12 8.38
N ALA A 97 24.57 -6.73 8.79
CA ALA A 97 24.77 -7.23 10.15
C ALA A 97 25.25 -6.16 11.15
N GLY A 98 25.50 -4.92 10.70
CA GLY A 98 25.94 -3.80 11.52
C GLY A 98 27.44 -3.57 11.51
N LEU A 99 27.88 -2.57 12.30
CA LEU A 99 29.28 -2.10 12.32
C LEU A 99 30.27 -3.09 12.96
N THR A 100 29.78 -3.91 13.89
CA THR A 100 30.66 -4.79 14.70
C THR A 100 30.89 -6.15 14.05
N VAL A 101 30.16 -6.48 13.00
CA VAL A 101 30.26 -7.75 12.29
C VAL A 101 31.11 -7.58 11.05
N ARG A 102 32.11 -8.47 10.87
CA ARG A 102 32.96 -8.45 9.68
C ARG A 102 32.10 -8.85 8.46
N ALA A 103 32.28 -8.13 7.37
CA ALA A 103 31.67 -8.48 6.09
C ALA A 103 32.21 -9.82 5.58
N ASP A 104 31.32 -10.65 5.07
CA ASP A 104 31.58 -11.94 4.46
C ASP A 104 30.65 -12.16 3.25
N GLU A 105 30.79 -13.29 2.57
CA GLU A 105 29.96 -13.60 1.40
C GLU A 105 28.44 -13.65 1.72
N GLU A 106 28.05 -14.00 2.94
CA GLU A 106 26.64 -14.03 3.33
C GLU A 106 26.07 -12.63 3.48
N THR A 107 26.80 -11.74 4.14
CA THR A 107 26.40 -10.33 4.29
C THR A 107 26.36 -9.61 2.93
N ASP A 108 27.25 -9.95 2.00
CA ASP A 108 27.25 -9.40 0.63
C ASP A 108 26.02 -9.89 -0.16
N ARG A 109 25.64 -11.15 -0.02
CA ARG A 109 24.40 -11.70 -0.61
C ARG A 109 23.16 -11.02 -0.03
N GLN A 110 23.11 -10.84 1.29
CA GLN A 110 22.03 -10.13 1.97
C GLN A 110 21.91 -8.68 1.49
N LEU A 111 23.04 -7.97 1.37
CA LEU A 111 23.07 -6.59 0.88
C LEU A 111 22.58 -6.49 -0.56
N SER A 112 22.99 -7.43 -1.41
CA SER A 112 22.54 -7.52 -2.79
C SER A 112 21.03 -7.73 -2.88
N TYR A 113 20.47 -8.61 -2.04
CA TYR A 113 19.04 -8.85 -1.95
C TYR A 113 18.28 -7.61 -1.44
N LEU A 114 18.78 -6.93 -0.42
CA LEU A 114 18.20 -5.68 0.09
C LEU A 114 18.16 -4.61 -1.01
N ASN A 115 19.22 -4.45 -1.78
CA ASN A 115 19.27 -3.52 -2.91
C ASN A 115 18.29 -3.89 -4.02
N LEU A 116 18.06 -5.18 -4.28
CA LEU A 116 17.04 -5.64 -5.20
C LEU A 116 15.63 -5.26 -4.72
N LEU A 117 15.32 -5.53 -3.45
CA LEU A 117 14.03 -5.16 -2.83
C LEU A 117 13.83 -3.65 -2.85
N ARG A 118 14.85 -2.87 -2.44
CA ARG A 118 14.84 -1.41 -2.50
C ARG A 118 14.55 -0.92 -3.94
N GLY A 119 15.22 -1.50 -4.92
CA GLY A 119 15.02 -1.14 -6.33
C GLY A 119 13.60 -1.43 -6.82
N ARG A 120 12.99 -2.55 -6.40
CA ARG A 120 11.59 -2.87 -6.71
C ARG A 120 10.62 -1.86 -6.11
N LEU A 121 10.90 -1.36 -4.91
CA LEU A 121 10.09 -0.35 -4.23
C LEU A 121 10.22 1.02 -4.90
N ILE A 122 11.45 1.44 -5.13
CA ILE A 122 11.75 2.83 -5.50
C ILE A 122 11.55 3.12 -7.00
N LYS A 123 11.85 2.17 -7.89
CA LYS A 123 11.72 2.41 -9.34
C LYS A 123 10.35 2.91 -9.78
N PRO A 124 9.23 2.26 -9.40
CA PRO A 124 7.88 2.74 -9.74
C PRO A 124 7.57 4.12 -9.13
N LEU A 125 7.96 4.33 -7.86
CA LEU A 125 7.75 5.60 -7.18
C LEU A 125 8.56 6.74 -7.80
N LYS A 126 9.79 6.47 -8.25
CA LYS A 126 10.63 7.44 -8.95
C LYS A 126 10.02 7.85 -10.30
N ALA A 127 9.44 6.90 -11.02
CA ALA A 127 8.73 7.18 -12.26
C ALA A 127 7.51 8.08 -12.02
N LEU A 128 6.69 7.76 -11.02
CA LEU A 128 5.54 8.56 -10.59
C LEU A 128 5.97 9.96 -10.14
N ARG A 129 6.99 10.06 -9.29
CA ARG A 129 7.53 11.33 -8.79
C ARG A 129 7.99 12.25 -9.91
N ARG A 130 8.64 11.70 -10.96
CA ARG A 130 9.09 12.50 -12.10
C ARG A 130 7.94 13.22 -12.81
N ILE A 131 6.77 12.58 -12.87
CA ILE A 131 5.58 13.15 -13.49
C ILE A 131 4.92 14.18 -12.57
N LEU A 132 4.85 13.91 -11.27
CA LEU A 132 4.15 14.74 -10.29
C LEU A 132 4.99 15.93 -9.75
N ARG A 133 6.23 16.13 -10.19
CA ARG A 133 7.05 17.28 -9.78
C ARG A 133 6.57 18.62 -10.35
N GLY A 134 5.68 18.61 -11.33
CA GLY A 134 5.11 19.80 -11.95
C GLY A 134 3.59 19.71 -12.08
N PRO A 135 2.94 20.78 -12.53
CA PRO A 135 1.52 20.73 -12.85
C PRO A 135 1.31 19.71 -13.96
N ALA A 136 0.48 18.71 -13.70
CA ALA A 136 0.15 17.66 -14.64
C ALA A 136 -1.36 17.71 -14.97
N PRO A 137 -1.76 17.63 -16.25
CA PRO A 137 -3.15 17.41 -16.62
C PRO A 137 -3.72 16.15 -15.99
N GLY A 138 -5.04 16.09 -15.77
CA GLY A 138 -5.71 14.95 -15.16
C GLY A 138 -5.41 13.63 -15.87
N GLU A 139 -5.42 13.63 -17.21
CA GLU A 139 -5.04 12.47 -18.02
C GLU A 139 -3.62 11.96 -17.70
N THR A 140 -2.66 12.87 -17.59
CA THR A 140 -1.27 12.51 -17.28
C THR A 140 -1.15 11.91 -15.88
N LEU A 141 -1.90 12.45 -14.90
CA LEU A 141 -1.96 11.93 -13.54
C LEU A 141 -2.60 10.55 -13.52
N ALA A 142 -3.74 10.36 -14.17
CA ALA A 142 -4.45 9.09 -14.24
C ALA A 142 -3.55 8.00 -14.86
N ARG A 143 -2.90 8.30 -15.97
CA ARG A 143 -1.96 7.40 -16.64
C ARG A 143 -0.78 7.05 -15.74
N ALA A 144 -0.19 8.03 -15.05
CA ALA A 144 0.93 7.80 -14.15
C ALA A 144 0.56 6.91 -12.97
N LEU A 145 -0.64 7.07 -12.40
CA LEU A 145 -1.15 6.21 -11.33
C LEU A 145 -1.46 4.81 -11.84
N TRP A 146 -2.03 4.67 -13.02
CA TRP A 146 -2.25 3.37 -13.65
C TRP A 146 -0.94 2.63 -13.92
N ASP A 147 0.06 3.32 -14.46
CA ASP A 147 1.40 2.76 -14.71
C ASP A 147 2.06 2.33 -13.40
N TYR A 148 1.90 3.11 -12.33
CA TYR A 148 2.37 2.76 -11.00
C TYR A 148 1.70 1.47 -10.49
N LEU A 149 0.35 1.39 -10.52
CA LEU A 149 -0.40 0.20 -10.10
C LEU A 149 0.01 -1.04 -10.90
N SER A 150 0.25 -0.87 -12.20
CA SER A 150 0.71 -1.92 -13.10
C SER A 150 2.13 -2.38 -12.76
N ALA A 151 3.03 -1.44 -12.52
CA ALA A 151 4.44 -1.74 -12.18
C ALA A 151 4.59 -2.48 -10.85
N VAL A 152 3.78 -2.14 -9.83
CA VAL A 152 3.76 -2.87 -8.54
C VAL A 152 2.88 -4.12 -8.57
N ARG A 153 2.22 -4.41 -9.70
CA ARG A 153 1.29 -5.53 -9.89
C ARG A 153 0.12 -5.53 -8.88
N ALA A 154 -0.37 -4.34 -8.54
CA ALA A 154 -1.42 -4.16 -7.54
C ALA A 154 -2.68 -5.00 -7.86
N GLY A 155 -3.11 -5.04 -9.12
CA GLY A 155 -4.28 -5.83 -9.53
C GLY A 155 -4.11 -7.35 -9.32
N LEU A 156 -2.90 -7.89 -9.42
CA LEU A 156 -2.65 -9.30 -9.09
C LEU A 156 -2.77 -9.53 -7.57
N GLN A 157 -2.11 -8.70 -6.77
CA GLN A 157 -2.16 -8.80 -5.31
C GLN A 157 -3.58 -8.62 -4.79
N PHE A 158 -4.30 -7.68 -5.38
CA PHE A 158 -5.70 -7.45 -5.05
C PHE A 158 -6.57 -8.68 -5.31
N ARG A 159 -6.46 -9.31 -6.48
CA ARG A 159 -7.20 -10.55 -6.78
C ARG A 159 -6.85 -11.69 -5.84
N LEU A 160 -5.57 -11.83 -5.46
CA LEU A 160 -5.15 -12.84 -4.48
C LEU A 160 -5.79 -12.56 -3.11
N ARG A 161 -5.84 -11.30 -2.69
CA ARG A 161 -6.50 -10.89 -1.45
C ARG A 161 -8.00 -11.18 -1.46
N LEU A 162 -8.70 -10.88 -2.55
CA LEU A 162 -10.13 -11.21 -2.68
C LEU A 162 -10.37 -12.73 -2.53
N ARG A 163 -9.56 -13.54 -3.21
CA ARG A 163 -9.66 -15.01 -3.08
C ARG A 163 -9.44 -15.49 -1.65
N GLN A 164 -8.48 -14.92 -0.93
CA GLN A 164 -8.26 -15.24 0.48
C GLN A 164 -9.47 -14.91 1.35
N LEU A 165 -10.06 -13.72 1.20
CA LEU A 165 -11.26 -13.32 1.92
C LEU A 165 -12.42 -14.28 1.63
N GLN A 166 -12.64 -14.65 0.38
CA GLN A 166 -13.67 -15.60 -0.02
C GLN A 166 -13.44 -17.00 0.57
N GLN A 167 -12.18 -17.46 0.61
CA GLN A 167 -11.82 -18.76 1.17
C GLN A 167 -12.09 -18.87 2.68
N ILE A 168 -11.97 -17.76 3.42
CA ILE A 168 -12.28 -17.72 4.86
C ILE A 168 -13.71 -17.31 5.16
N GLY A 169 -14.57 -17.17 4.13
CA GLY A 169 -15.98 -16.84 4.27
C GLY A 169 -16.30 -15.36 4.48
N GLU A 170 -15.33 -14.47 4.32
CA GLU A 170 -15.47 -13.01 4.46
C GLU A 170 -15.99 -12.36 3.17
N TRP A 171 -17.16 -12.80 2.71
CA TRP A 171 -17.74 -12.36 1.43
C TRP A 171 -18.06 -10.88 1.39
N ASP A 172 -18.64 -10.33 2.47
CA ASP A 172 -18.97 -8.90 2.55
C ASP A 172 -17.72 -8.01 2.47
N ALA A 173 -16.61 -8.47 3.06
CA ALA A 173 -15.34 -7.77 2.97
C ALA A 173 -14.76 -7.83 1.55
N ALA A 174 -14.89 -8.97 0.88
CA ALA A 174 -14.46 -9.13 -0.51
C ALA A 174 -15.25 -8.22 -1.45
N ASP A 175 -16.58 -8.16 -1.29
CA ASP A 175 -17.45 -7.32 -2.10
C ASP A 175 -17.17 -5.83 -1.88
N ARG A 176 -17.03 -5.38 -0.63
CA ARG A 176 -16.64 -3.99 -0.34
C ARG A 176 -15.32 -3.60 -0.99
N GLN A 177 -14.31 -4.48 -0.94
CA GLN A 177 -13.03 -4.21 -1.59
C GLN A 177 -13.14 -4.18 -3.11
N SER A 178 -13.96 -5.06 -3.71
CA SER A 178 -14.21 -5.04 -5.15
C SER A 178 -14.87 -3.72 -5.59
N GLN A 179 -15.91 -3.29 -4.90
CA GLN A 179 -16.58 -2.00 -5.16
C GLN A 179 -15.62 -0.81 -5.03
N LEU A 180 -14.73 -0.85 -4.04
CA LEU A 180 -13.71 0.19 -3.88
C LEU A 180 -12.72 0.20 -5.05
N TRP A 181 -12.29 -0.96 -5.54
CA TRP A 181 -11.44 -1.05 -6.71
C TRP A 181 -12.12 -0.41 -7.93
N ASP A 182 -13.37 -0.78 -8.20
CA ASP A 182 -14.13 -0.23 -9.32
C ASP A 182 -14.33 1.28 -9.20
N SER A 183 -14.56 1.78 -7.98
CA SER A 183 -14.67 3.22 -7.71
C SER A 183 -13.37 3.97 -8.01
N TRP A 184 -12.22 3.41 -7.61
CA TRP A 184 -10.92 3.99 -7.94
C TRP A 184 -10.63 3.97 -9.44
N MET A 185 -10.96 2.86 -10.13
CA MET A 185 -10.79 2.78 -11.59
C MET A 185 -11.67 3.80 -12.31
N SER A 186 -12.94 3.93 -11.91
CA SER A 186 -13.85 4.94 -12.44
C SER A 186 -13.37 6.38 -12.20
N LEU A 187 -12.76 6.66 -11.05
CA LEU A 187 -12.13 7.95 -10.77
C LEU A 187 -10.96 8.22 -11.72
N LEU A 188 -10.09 7.24 -11.95
CA LEU A 188 -8.97 7.38 -12.88
C LEU A 188 -9.46 7.60 -14.32
N ASP A 189 -10.50 6.90 -14.76
CA ASP A 189 -11.11 7.10 -16.08
C ASP A 189 -11.70 8.52 -16.21
N THR A 190 -12.36 9.03 -15.15
CA THR A 190 -12.88 10.39 -15.14
C THR A 190 -11.77 11.45 -15.19
N LEU A 191 -10.61 11.19 -14.57
CA LEU A 191 -9.46 12.07 -14.63
C LEU A 191 -8.76 12.03 -16.01
N ALA A 192 -8.95 10.94 -16.75
CA ALA A 192 -8.36 10.74 -18.08
C ALA A 192 -9.22 11.32 -19.22
N SER A 193 -10.48 11.65 -18.94
CA SER A 193 -11.43 12.24 -19.90
C SER A 193 -11.37 13.76 -19.88
#